data_fa09366d7e9a6463df114c204e436a54
#
_entry.id   fa09366d7e9a6463df114c204e436a54
#
_cell.length_a   1.000
_cell.length_b   1.000
_cell.length_c   1.000
_cell.angle_alpha   90.00
_cell.angle_beta   90.00
_cell.angle_gamma   90.00
#
_symmetry.space_group_name_H-M   'P 1'
#
loop_
_entity.id
_entity.type
_entity.pdbx_description
1 polymer ?
#
loop_
_entity_poly.entity_id
_entity_poly.type
_entity_poly.pdbx_seq_one_letter_code
_entity_poly.pdbx_strand_id
1 'polypeptide(L)'
;LGSMKYSEPLYNIWGSTGGGTLVQYLDRWHPTETGADIYDPETEWIPGYYGFTGHYPDENSSFNRVSTAFLRLKSVEVGYTIPKFKKAQNFSLRVYANAYNPVTITAVKFVDPEHPDSDLGRMYPLNKTYTIGLSLSF
;
A
#
# COMPACT_ATOMS: atom_id res chain seq x y z
N LEU A 1 -6.99 -0.88 19.07
CA LEU A 1 -7.72 -1.30 17.86
C LEU A 1 -8.53 -0.12 17.37
N GLY A 2 -8.18 0.43 16.23
CA GLY A 2 -8.86 1.56 15.59
C GLY A 2 -9.50 1.15 14.27
N SER A 3 -10.33 2.00 13.74
CA SER A 3 -10.79 1.93 12.36
C SER A 3 -10.66 3.31 11.74
N MET A 4 -10.39 3.35 10.45
CA MET A 4 -10.38 4.59 9.67
C MET A 4 -11.47 4.53 8.60
N LYS A 5 -11.92 5.70 8.15
CA LYS A 5 -12.74 5.85 6.96
C LYS A 5 -11.80 6.24 5.82
N TYR A 6 -11.92 5.58 4.68
CA TYR A 6 -11.25 6.06 3.48
C TYR A 6 -11.83 7.40 3.07
N SER A 7 -10.98 8.33 2.72
CA SER A 7 -11.41 9.67 2.35
C SER A 7 -11.94 9.74 0.92
N GLU A 8 -12.78 10.73 0.68
CA GLU A 8 -13.36 11.03 -0.63
C GLU A 8 -12.35 11.06 -1.81
N PRO A 9 -11.13 11.62 -1.66
CA PRO A 9 -10.14 11.58 -2.74
C PRO A 9 -9.72 10.19 -3.18
N LEU A 10 -9.82 9.17 -2.32
CA LEU A 10 -9.52 7.79 -2.66
C LEU A 10 -10.68 7.11 -3.40
N TYR A 11 -11.88 7.68 -3.32
CA TYR A 11 -13.10 7.12 -3.91
C TYR A 11 -13.70 7.97 -5.03
N ASN A 12 -13.21 9.18 -5.23
CA ASN A 12 -13.72 10.03 -6.31
C ASN A 12 -13.16 9.57 -7.66
N ILE A 13 -13.93 8.71 -8.32
CA ILE A 13 -13.61 8.17 -9.65
C ILE A 13 -13.57 9.27 -10.70
N TRP A 14 -14.43 10.28 -10.53
CA TRP A 14 -14.71 11.30 -11.53
C TRP A 14 -13.95 12.60 -11.27
N GLY A 15 -12.82 12.59 -10.64
CA GLY A 15 -12.09 13.80 -10.29
C GLY A 15 -12.60 15.03 -11.03
N SER A 16 -12.88 16.11 -10.35
CA SER A 16 -13.61 17.30 -10.86
C SER A 16 -13.04 17.92 -12.15
N THR A 17 -11.93 17.41 -12.64
CA THR A 17 -11.21 17.93 -13.82
C THR A 17 -10.68 16.85 -14.77
N GLY A 18 -11.28 15.66 -14.74
CA GLY A 18 -11.02 14.63 -15.76
C GLY A 18 -9.65 13.95 -15.72
N GLY A 19 -8.94 14.00 -14.61
CA GLY A 19 -7.66 13.30 -14.47
C GLY A 19 -7.50 12.66 -13.10
N GLY A 20 -6.93 11.46 -13.03
CA GLY A 20 -6.52 10.85 -11.77
C GLY A 20 -7.43 9.74 -11.24
N THR A 21 -8.15 9.04 -12.11
CA THR A 21 -8.84 7.81 -11.71
C THR A 21 -7.84 6.79 -11.21
N LEU A 22 -8.08 6.25 -10.03
CA LEU A 22 -7.21 5.26 -9.41
C LEU A 22 -7.41 3.88 -10.06
N VAL A 23 -6.32 3.12 -10.19
CA VAL A 23 -6.33 1.81 -10.84
C VAL A 23 -7.25 0.79 -10.17
N GLN A 24 -7.51 0.93 -8.87
CA GLN A 24 -8.45 0.06 -8.15
C GLN A 24 -9.88 0.09 -8.68
N TYR A 25 -10.27 1.18 -9.35
CA TYR A 25 -11.59 1.31 -9.95
C TYR A 25 -11.78 0.55 -11.26
N LEU A 26 -10.78 -0.14 -11.73
CA LEU A 26 -10.96 -1.16 -12.75
C LEU A 26 -11.87 -2.29 -12.25
N ASP A 27 -11.88 -2.54 -10.93
CA ASP A 27 -12.79 -3.49 -10.27
C ASP A 27 -14.11 -2.83 -9.85
N ARG A 28 -14.82 -2.25 -10.81
CA ARG A 28 -16.16 -1.68 -10.62
C ARG A 28 -17.20 -2.40 -11.44
N TRP A 29 -18.45 -2.29 -11.03
CA TRP A 29 -19.56 -2.66 -11.87
C TRP A 29 -19.53 -1.85 -13.17
N HIS A 30 -19.63 -2.51 -14.30
CA HIS A 30 -19.71 -1.85 -15.60
C HIS A 30 -20.46 -2.71 -16.62
N PRO A 31 -21.10 -2.12 -17.64
CA PRO A 31 -21.68 -2.88 -18.73
C PRO A 31 -20.62 -3.71 -19.46
N THR A 32 -21.03 -4.87 -19.96
CA THR A 32 -20.18 -5.73 -20.81
C THR A 32 -19.74 -4.99 -22.07
N GLU A 33 -20.66 -4.24 -22.67
CA GLU A 33 -20.40 -3.44 -23.87
C GLU A 33 -20.15 -1.97 -23.53
N THR A 34 -19.11 -1.40 -24.11
CA THR A 34 -18.81 0.03 -23.95
C THR A 34 -19.89 0.88 -24.62
N GLY A 35 -20.51 1.77 -23.84
CA GLY A 35 -21.56 2.65 -24.33
C GLY A 35 -22.97 2.05 -24.34
N ALA A 36 -23.14 0.86 -23.74
CA ALA A 36 -24.48 0.29 -23.54
C ALA A 36 -25.37 1.24 -22.73
N ASP A 37 -26.68 1.23 -23.03
CA ASP A 37 -27.66 1.98 -22.26
C ASP A 37 -27.78 1.36 -20.86
N ILE A 38 -27.37 2.13 -19.85
CA ILE A 38 -27.39 1.69 -18.44
C ILE A 38 -28.80 1.57 -17.86
N TYR A 39 -29.81 2.10 -18.54
CA TYR A 39 -31.22 2.04 -18.15
C TYR A 39 -31.99 0.92 -18.87
N ASP A 40 -31.35 0.28 -19.85
CA ASP A 40 -31.96 -0.84 -20.53
C ASP A 40 -31.88 -2.10 -19.63
N PRO A 41 -33.02 -2.74 -19.30
CA PRO A 41 -33.03 -3.95 -18.47
C PRO A 41 -32.31 -5.15 -19.11
N GLU A 42 -32.09 -5.14 -20.42
CA GLU A 42 -31.36 -6.18 -21.14
C GLU A 42 -29.83 -5.97 -21.12
N THR A 43 -29.36 -4.84 -20.58
CA THR A 43 -27.92 -4.60 -20.48
C THR A 43 -27.27 -5.59 -19.55
N GLU A 44 -26.30 -6.33 -20.07
CA GLU A 44 -25.48 -7.26 -19.29
C GLU A 44 -24.40 -6.50 -18.51
N TRP A 45 -24.23 -6.88 -17.22
CA TRP A 45 -23.30 -6.24 -16.31
C TRP A 45 -22.18 -7.18 -15.85
N ILE A 46 -20.96 -6.68 -15.85
CA ILE A 46 -19.83 -7.31 -15.17
C ILE A 46 -19.80 -6.81 -13.73
N PRO A 47 -19.93 -7.70 -12.74
CA PRO A 47 -19.88 -7.31 -11.34
C PRO A 47 -18.48 -6.91 -10.92
N GLY A 48 -18.38 -5.92 -10.02
CA GLY A 48 -17.14 -5.48 -9.42
C GLY A 48 -17.34 -5.09 -7.95
N TYR A 49 -16.25 -4.81 -7.26
CA TYR A 49 -16.30 -4.37 -5.85
C TYR A 49 -16.89 -2.96 -5.71
N TYR A 50 -16.60 -2.07 -6.65
CA TYR A 50 -17.05 -0.68 -6.63
C TYR A 50 -18.33 -0.48 -7.45
N GLY A 51 -19.17 0.50 -7.06
CA GLY A 51 -20.34 0.87 -7.81
C GLY A 51 -19.98 1.52 -9.15
N PHE A 52 -20.87 1.41 -10.13
CA PHE A 52 -20.69 1.98 -11.47
C PHE A 52 -20.52 3.48 -11.47
N THR A 53 -21.34 4.20 -10.71
CA THR A 53 -21.41 5.67 -10.73
C THR A 53 -20.26 6.36 -10.02
N GLY A 54 -19.47 5.62 -9.24
CA GLY A 54 -18.36 6.19 -8.49
C GLY A 54 -18.75 7.23 -7.44
N HIS A 55 -20.04 7.49 -7.27
CA HIS A 55 -20.50 8.36 -6.20
C HIS A 55 -20.59 7.54 -4.92
N TYR A 56 -19.73 7.86 -3.98
CA TYR A 56 -19.79 7.28 -2.65
C TYR A 56 -20.62 8.17 -1.75
N PRO A 57 -21.63 7.61 -1.09
CA PRO A 57 -22.29 8.34 -0.03
C PRO A 57 -21.23 8.70 1.01
N ASP A 58 -21.18 9.97 1.37
CA ASP A 58 -20.28 10.49 2.42
C ASP A 58 -20.66 9.97 3.82
N GLU A 59 -21.50 8.97 3.86
CA GLU A 59 -22.03 8.36 5.06
C GLU A 59 -21.05 7.38 5.69
N ASN A 60 -21.15 7.24 7.00
CA ASN A 60 -20.39 6.26 7.78
C ASN A 60 -20.91 4.84 7.55
N SER A 61 -20.67 4.29 6.37
CA SER A 61 -21.03 2.92 6.06
C SER A 61 -19.90 1.96 6.41
N SER A 62 -20.26 0.70 6.63
CA SER A 62 -19.27 -0.37 6.86
C SER A 62 -18.37 -0.59 5.63
N PHE A 63 -18.86 -0.25 4.44
CA PHE A 63 -18.12 -0.32 3.19
C PHE A 63 -16.89 0.61 3.19
N ASN A 64 -17.02 1.81 3.78
CA ASN A 64 -15.98 2.82 3.83
C ASN A 64 -15.03 2.65 5.03
N ARG A 65 -15.29 1.71 5.92
CA ARG A 65 -14.51 1.53 7.14
C ARG A 65 -13.56 0.36 7.02
N VAL A 66 -12.32 0.58 7.42
CA VAL A 66 -11.29 -0.46 7.47
C VAL A 66 -10.60 -0.46 8.83
N SER A 67 -10.21 -1.63 9.31
CA SER A 67 -9.41 -1.75 10.53
C SER A 67 -8.02 -1.17 10.30
N THR A 68 -7.56 -0.29 11.20
CA THR A 68 -6.21 0.27 11.17
C THR A 68 -5.18 -0.60 11.89
N ALA A 69 -5.56 -1.80 12.31
CA ALA A 69 -4.62 -2.74 12.89
C ALA A 69 -3.54 -3.14 11.87
N PHE A 70 -2.30 -3.09 12.28
CA PHE A 70 -1.18 -3.52 11.45
C PHE A 70 -0.05 -4.11 12.27
N LEU A 71 0.77 -4.92 11.62
CA LEU A 71 2.04 -5.41 12.13
C LEU A 71 3.13 -5.09 11.11
N ARG A 72 4.18 -4.38 11.53
CA ARG A 72 5.29 -4.01 10.66
C ARG A 72 6.61 -4.51 11.22
N LEU A 73 7.37 -5.22 10.39
CA LEU A 73 8.77 -5.51 10.66
C LEU A 73 9.58 -4.25 10.32
N LYS A 74 10.01 -3.50 11.35
CA LYS A 74 10.71 -2.21 11.17
C LYS A 74 12.10 -2.39 10.61
N SER A 75 12.86 -3.35 11.15
CA SER A 75 14.21 -3.62 10.68
C SER A 75 14.62 -5.06 10.93
N VAL A 76 15.42 -5.58 10.04
CA VAL A 76 16.14 -6.84 10.22
C VAL A 76 17.53 -6.69 9.65
N GLU A 77 18.53 -7.17 10.39
CA GLU A 77 19.91 -7.24 9.95
C GLU A 77 20.45 -8.66 10.11
N VAL A 78 21.12 -9.13 9.09
CA VAL A 78 21.87 -10.38 9.10
C VAL A 78 23.31 -10.04 8.73
N GLY A 79 24.26 -10.41 9.59
CA GLY A 79 25.66 -10.14 9.36
C GLY A 79 26.53 -11.37 9.70
N TYR A 80 27.59 -11.53 8.95
CA TYR A 80 28.59 -12.55 9.17
C TYR A 80 29.97 -11.92 9.25
N THR A 81 30.67 -12.17 10.35
CA THR A 81 32.07 -11.75 10.53
C THR A 81 32.99 -12.90 10.18
N ILE A 82 33.78 -12.70 9.14
CA ILE A 82 34.81 -13.69 8.76
C ILE A 82 35.90 -13.70 9.83
N PRO A 83 36.17 -14.85 10.44
CA PRO A 83 37.20 -14.95 11.46
C PRO A 83 38.56 -14.56 10.90
N LYS A 84 39.41 -14.05 11.77
CA LYS A 84 40.77 -13.60 11.44
C LYS A 84 41.53 -14.61 10.57
N PHE A 85 42.07 -14.14 9.47
CA PHE A 85 42.99 -14.95 8.66
C PHE A 85 44.25 -15.22 9.47
N LYS A 86 44.73 -16.49 9.50
CA LYS A 86 45.91 -16.91 10.26
C LYS A 86 47.19 -16.10 10.00
N LYS A 87 47.24 -15.37 8.86
CA LYS A 87 48.38 -14.51 8.46
C LYS A 87 48.18 -13.00 8.69
N ALA A 88 46.98 -12.58 9.08
CA ALA A 88 46.64 -11.15 9.28
C ALA A 88 45.82 -10.99 10.58
N GLN A 89 46.52 -11.00 11.72
CA GLN A 89 45.92 -11.06 13.05
C GLN A 89 45.07 -9.86 13.42
N ASN A 90 45.27 -8.72 12.73
CA ASN A 90 44.55 -7.47 12.98
C ASN A 90 43.42 -7.20 11.96
N PHE A 91 43.20 -8.07 10.96
CA PHE A 91 42.23 -7.87 9.91
C PHE A 91 40.95 -8.64 10.22
N SER A 92 39.81 -7.95 10.22
CA SER A 92 38.49 -8.57 10.26
C SER A 92 37.58 -7.97 9.18
N LEU A 93 36.80 -8.83 8.54
CA LEU A 93 35.80 -8.46 7.51
C LEU A 93 34.43 -8.90 8.00
N ARG A 94 33.52 -7.95 8.08
CA ARG A 94 32.10 -8.23 8.31
C ARG A 94 31.32 -7.92 7.04
N VAL A 95 30.54 -8.89 6.58
CA VAL A 95 29.54 -8.73 5.53
C VAL A 95 28.18 -8.68 6.21
N TYR A 96 27.34 -7.72 5.85
CA TYR A 96 26.01 -7.62 6.42
C TYR A 96 24.99 -7.19 5.36
N ALA A 97 23.74 -7.61 5.58
CA ALA A 97 22.59 -7.16 4.84
C ALA A 97 21.53 -6.69 5.83
N ASN A 98 20.94 -5.55 5.58
CA ASN A 98 19.82 -5.09 6.37
C ASN A 98 18.63 -4.69 5.48
N ALA A 99 17.44 -4.75 6.08
CA ALA A 99 16.21 -4.30 5.45
C ALA A 99 15.40 -3.48 6.46
N TYR A 100 14.91 -2.32 6.00
CA TYR A 100 13.99 -1.48 6.74
C TYR A 100 12.59 -1.58 6.13
N ASN A 101 11.58 -1.70 6.99
CA ASN A 101 10.17 -1.84 6.63
C ASN A 101 9.89 -2.94 5.57
N PRO A 102 10.55 -4.11 5.59
CA PRO A 102 10.42 -5.10 4.52
C PRO A 102 9.00 -5.66 4.41
N VAL A 103 8.29 -5.79 5.53
CA VAL A 103 6.97 -6.39 5.57
C VAL A 103 6.03 -5.56 6.45
N THR A 104 4.84 -5.31 5.92
CA THR A 104 3.69 -4.75 6.68
C THR A 104 2.48 -5.62 6.41
N ILE A 105 1.84 -6.10 7.46
CA ILE A 105 0.60 -6.87 7.43
C ILE A 105 -0.51 -5.95 7.92
N THR A 106 -1.49 -5.67 7.09
CA THR A 106 -2.59 -4.75 7.39
C THR A 106 -3.80 -5.02 6.50
N ALA A 107 -4.98 -4.65 6.98
CA ALA A 107 -6.20 -4.62 6.17
C ALA A 107 -6.32 -3.33 5.34
N VAL A 108 -5.56 -2.29 5.69
CA VAL A 108 -5.55 -1.01 4.97
C VAL A 108 -4.91 -1.19 3.61
N LYS A 109 -5.63 -0.80 2.55
CA LYS A 109 -5.14 -0.80 1.18
C LYS A 109 -4.88 0.64 0.73
N PHE A 110 -3.95 0.82 -0.20
CA PHE A 110 -3.64 2.07 -0.91
C PHE A 110 -2.97 3.18 -0.10
N VAL A 111 -3.03 3.13 1.24
CA VAL A 111 -2.39 4.11 2.14
C VAL A 111 -1.57 3.39 3.22
N ASP A 112 -0.64 4.10 3.83
CA ASP A 112 0.13 3.54 4.94
C ASP A 112 -0.70 3.56 6.22
N PRO A 113 -0.83 2.44 6.96
CA PRO A 113 -1.65 2.37 8.17
C PRO A 113 -1.11 3.21 9.34
N GLU A 114 0.11 3.71 9.28
CA GLU A 114 0.68 4.64 10.27
C GLU A 114 0.34 6.10 9.98
N HIS A 115 -0.26 6.40 8.82
CA HIS A 115 -0.65 7.77 8.49
C HIS A 115 -1.90 8.20 9.25
N PRO A 116 -1.91 9.41 9.82
CA PRO A 116 -3.12 9.92 10.48
C PRO A 116 -4.23 10.20 9.45
N ASP A 117 -5.47 10.02 9.86
CA ASP A 117 -6.65 10.24 9.02
C ASP A 117 -6.72 11.66 8.41
N SER A 118 -6.17 12.64 9.12
CA SER A 118 -6.14 14.04 8.68
C SER A 118 -5.37 14.27 7.37
N ASP A 119 -4.46 13.36 7.03
CA ASP A 119 -3.62 13.50 5.84
C ASP A 119 -4.26 12.88 4.59
N LEU A 120 -5.43 12.26 4.73
CA LEU A 120 -6.23 11.73 3.64
C LEU A 120 -5.45 10.82 2.66
N GLY A 121 -4.43 10.13 3.16
CA GLY A 121 -3.57 9.28 2.34
C GLY A 121 -2.63 10.04 1.39
N ARG A 122 -2.50 11.36 1.51
CA ARG A 122 -1.63 12.18 0.66
C ARG A 122 -0.17 12.19 1.09
N MET A 123 0.13 11.63 2.26
CA MET A 123 1.52 11.53 2.72
C MET A 123 2.30 10.51 1.91
N TYR A 124 3.58 10.77 1.78
CA TYR A 124 4.50 9.84 1.13
C TYR A 124 4.58 8.53 1.92
N PRO A 125 4.34 7.37 1.29
CA PRO A 125 4.39 6.09 1.99
C PRO A 125 5.79 5.77 2.49
N LEU A 126 5.89 5.03 3.59
CA LEU A 126 7.18 4.59 4.12
C LEU A 126 7.89 3.65 3.14
N ASN A 127 9.10 4.01 2.80
CA ASN A 127 9.93 3.23 1.87
C ASN A 127 10.37 1.90 2.48
N LYS A 128 10.48 0.90 1.62
CA LYS A 128 11.24 -0.32 1.91
C LYS A 128 12.67 -0.10 1.43
N THR A 129 13.63 -0.27 2.33
CA THR A 129 15.05 -0.06 2.00
C THR A 129 15.82 -1.35 2.27
N TYR A 130 16.62 -1.77 1.31
CA TYR A 130 17.50 -2.92 1.42
C TYR A 130 18.95 -2.46 1.21
N THR A 131 19.81 -2.84 2.11
CA THR A 131 21.23 -2.44 2.08
C THR A 131 22.11 -3.66 2.27
N ILE A 132 23.17 -3.74 1.46
CA ILE A 132 24.25 -4.71 1.65
C ILE A 132 25.50 -3.89 1.92
N GLY A 133 26.25 -4.27 2.95
CA GLY A 133 27.42 -3.55 3.36
C GLY A 133 28.60 -4.46 3.75
N LEU A 134 29.77 -3.86 3.68
CA LEU A 134 31.03 -4.45 4.09
C LEU A 134 31.67 -3.55 5.13
N SER A 135 32.16 -4.14 6.22
CA SER A 135 32.95 -3.43 7.24
C SER A 135 34.32 -4.09 7.38
N LEU A 136 35.33 -3.31 7.16
CA LEU A 136 36.74 -3.71 7.29
C LEU A 136 37.32 -3.07 8.55
N SER A 137 37.98 -3.86 9.37
CA SER A 137 38.73 -3.38 10.53
C SER A 137 40.15 -3.91 10.42
N PHE A 138 41.14 -3.04 10.59
CA PHE A 138 42.56 -3.32 10.49
C PHE A 138 43.36 -2.65 11.61
#